data_3fe8f1182907d43ebd9273dcb308967f
#
_entry.id   3fe8f1182907d43ebd9273dcb308967f
#
_cell.length_a   1.000
_cell.length_b   1.000
_cell.length_c   1.000
_cell.angle_alpha   90.00
_cell.angle_beta   90.00
_cell.angle_gamma   90.00
#
_symmetry.space_group_name_H-M   'P 1'
#
loop_
_entity.id
_entity.type
_entity.pdbx_description
1 polymer ?
#
loop_
_entity_poly.entity_id
_entity_poly.type
_entity_poly.pdbx_seq_one_letter_code
_entity_poly.pdbx_strand_id
1 'polypeptide(L)'
;MIKAVEYQRAVSLVFALCGCSFLGGCSLFGEGSGVRNGPDPAFGDVALPDRPPLMRLGESRVAASPREVIARCEQRLGRSAEDLQPAHPSNFGERKTKDSWGRVLQVTPMVIVLHETVISESRALALFKTNHPEDDQQVSYHMLIGRDGRRVRIVPDQKRAYGSGMSAFGDITMRDRPGSVGSINNIALHLSLVTPSDGRGDSHGHSGYTNAQYKSLAEQVLLWQATFGIPITRLTTHAAVDRSRSRYDPRSFRWDRFDPHYTHAAELCGLNQFNNEQAGP
;
A
#
# COMPACT_ATOMS: atom_id res chain seq x y z
N MET A 1 -24.04 -14.68 16.34
CA MET A 1 -24.14 -13.20 16.53
C MET A 1 -23.19 -12.63 17.56
N ILE A 2 -22.78 -13.36 18.60
CA ILE A 2 -21.94 -12.83 19.71
C ILE A 2 -20.45 -12.68 19.32
N LYS A 3 -19.92 -13.46 18.38
CA LYS A 3 -18.50 -13.41 17.98
C LYS A 3 -18.13 -12.26 17.00
N ALA A 4 -19.10 -11.70 16.30
CA ALA A 4 -18.86 -10.55 15.41
C ALA A 4 -18.65 -9.25 16.20
N VAL A 5 -19.28 -9.12 17.35
CA VAL A 5 -19.18 -7.96 18.24
C VAL A 5 -17.81 -7.88 18.93
N GLU A 6 -17.20 -9.02 19.25
CA GLU A 6 -15.83 -9.02 19.83
C GLU A 6 -14.75 -8.64 18.81
N TYR A 7 -14.94 -8.97 17.53
CA TYR A 7 -14.00 -8.56 16.49
C TYR A 7 -14.08 -7.04 16.20
N GLN A 8 -15.28 -6.48 16.20
CA GLN A 8 -15.45 -5.03 16.11
C GLN A 8 -14.79 -4.30 17.28
N ARG A 9 -14.83 -4.89 18.50
CA ARG A 9 -14.11 -4.34 19.65
C ARG A 9 -12.59 -4.39 19.49
N ALA A 10 -12.03 -5.42 18.88
CA ALA A 10 -10.58 -5.50 18.65
C ALA A 10 -10.10 -4.46 17.62
N VAL A 11 -10.88 -4.17 16.59
CA VAL A 11 -10.57 -3.13 15.60
C VAL A 11 -10.87 -1.73 16.15
N SER A 12 -11.94 -1.57 16.96
CA SER A 12 -12.30 -0.29 17.59
C SER A 12 -11.49 0.02 18.86
N LEU A 13 -11.01 -0.97 19.61
CA LEU A 13 -10.20 -0.74 20.82
C LEU A 13 -8.82 -0.14 20.52
N VAL A 14 -8.29 -0.31 19.33
CA VAL A 14 -7.09 0.43 18.87
C VAL A 14 -7.37 1.94 18.75
N PHE A 15 -8.63 2.36 18.64
CA PHE A 15 -9.02 3.77 18.61
C PHE A 15 -9.32 4.38 20.00
N ALA A 16 -9.48 3.59 21.05
CA ALA A 16 -10.05 4.05 22.33
C ALA A 16 -9.08 4.15 23.52
N LEU A 17 -7.80 3.76 23.39
CA LEU A 17 -6.86 3.73 24.53
C LEU A 17 -5.80 4.84 24.50
N CYS A 18 -6.05 5.99 23.89
CA CYS A 18 -5.24 7.18 24.07
C CYS A 18 -6.09 8.38 24.52
N GLY A 19 -6.92 8.18 25.53
CA GLY A 19 -7.60 9.23 26.26
C GLY A 19 -6.78 9.65 27.49
N CYS A 20 -5.74 10.47 27.32
CA CYS A 20 -5.12 11.18 28.42
C CYS A 20 -5.89 12.43 28.75
N SER A 21 -6.56 12.39 29.88
CA SER A 21 -7.07 13.56 30.57
C SER A 21 -5.93 14.50 30.95
N PHE A 22 -5.92 15.71 30.43
CA PHE A 22 -5.27 16.85 31.06
C PHE A 22 -6.17 18.06 30.99
N LEU A 23 -6.61 18.47 32.18
CA LEU A 23 -7.24 19.74 32.47
C LEU A 23 -6.21 20.88 32.35
N GLY A 24 -6.60 21.96 31.72
CA GLY A 24 -5.96 23.23 32.00
C GLY A 24 -5.62 24.08 30.77
N GLY A 25 -6.33 25.20 30.63
CA GLY A 25 -5.83 26.35 29.87
C GLY A 25 -6.66 26.78 28.67
N CYS A 26 -7.73 27.55 28.92
CA CYS A 26 -8.28 28.48 27.92
C CYS A 26 -7.22 29.52 27.52
N SER A 27 -6.93 29.62 26.25
CA SER A 27 -6.57 30.89 25.65
C SER A 27 -7.23 31.01 24.29
N LEU A 28 -8.19 31.91 24.26
CA LEU A 28 -8.73 32.56 23.08
C LEU A 28 -7.58 33.27 22.37
N PHE A 29 -7.37 32.99 21.10
CA PHE A 29 -7.00 33.95 20.05
C PHE A 29 -6.53 33.23 18.80
N GLY A 30 -7.09 33.65 17.67
CA GLY A 30 -6.37 33.73 16.42
C GLY A 30 -6.85 32.78 15.33
N GLU A 31 -7.75 33.29 14.53
CA GLU A 31 -8.01 32.84 13.16
C GLU A 31 -6.72 32.69 12.37
N GLY A 32 -6.60 31.60 11.69
CA GLY A 32 -5.51 31.34 10.78
C GLY A 32 -5.64 29.92 10.25
N SER A 33 -6.70 29.65 9.47
CA SER A 33 -6.82 28.40 8.73
C SER A 33 -5.86 28.38 7.53
N GLY A 34 -4.57 28.47 7.82
CA GLY A 34 -3.54 28.13 6.87
C GLY A 34 -3.43 26.62 6.83
N VAL A 35 -3.98 25.99 5.80
CA VAL A 35 -3.62 24.63 5.42
C VAL A 35 -2.10 24.64 5.19
N ARG A 36 -1.35 24.11 6.14
CA ARG A 36 0.09 23.91 5.95
C ARG A 36 0.25 22.78 4.93
N ASN A 37 0.51 23.16 3.69
CA ASN A 37 0.90 22.26 2.60
C ASN A 37 2.40 21.95 2.68
N GLY A 38 2.88 21.51 3.83
CA GLY A 38 4.25 21.06 3.99
C GLY A 38 4.32 19.72 4.69
N PRO A 39 5.36 18.93 4.45
CA PRO A 39 5.56 17.68 5.19
C PRO A 39 5.61 18.03 6.69
N ASP A 40 4.85 17.29 7.49
CA ASP A 40 4.94 17.41 8.94
C ASP A 40 6.36 17.01 9.35
N PRO A 41 7.18 17.91 9.93
CA PRO A 41 8.57 17.64 10.25
C PRO A 41 8.73 16.51 11.28
N ALA A 42 7.66 16.07 11.95
CA ALA A 42 7.67 14.91 12.83
C ALA A 42 7.69 13.57 12.08
N PHE A 43 7.41 13.57 10.79
CA PHE A 43 7.52 12.43 9.90
C PHE A 43 8.56 12.75 8.83
N GLY A 44 9.81 12.95 9.26
CA GLY A 44 10.92 12.91 8.34
C GLY A 44 10.69 11.75 7.39
N ASP A 45 10.99 11.93 6.10
CA ASP A 45 11.01 10.83 5.15
C ASP A 45 11.61 9.65 5.88
N VAL A 46 10.79 8.63 6.19
CA VAL A 46 11.34 7.35 6.60
C VAL A 46 12.02 6.88 5.33
N ALA A 47 13.27 7.32 5.18
CA ALA A 47 14.13 6.89 4.11
C ALA A 47 14.02 5.38 4.12
N LEU A 48 13.49 4.83 3.05
CA LEU A 48 13.62 3.40 2.84
C LEU A 48 15.11 3.11 3.05
N PRO A 49 15.48 2.16 3.91
CA PRO A 49 16.87 1.89 4.21
C PRO A 49 17.64 1.82 2.91
N ASP A 50 18.85 2.41 2.87
CA ASP A 50 19.69 2.58 1.68
C ASP A 50 19.51 1.45 0.69
N ARG A 51 18.66 1.68 -0.29
CA ARG A 51 18.47 0.75 -1.38
C ARG A 51 19.58 1.01 -2.38
N PRO A 52 20.21 -0.02 -2.89
CA PRO A 52 21.00 0.15 -4.10
C PRO A 52 20.08 0.82 -5.14
N PRO A 53 20.61 1.72 -5.98
CA PRO A 53 19.82 2.43 -7.00
C PRO A 53 19.16 1.39 -7.90
N LEU A 54 17.90 1.07 -7.58
CA LEU A 54 17.08 0.15 -8.34
C LEU A 54 16.49 0.94 -9.51
N MET A 55 16.50 0.31 -10.66
CA MET A 55 16.10 0.81 -11.97
C MET A 55 14.99 1.86 -11.97
N ARG A 56 15.19 2.91 -12.73
CA ARG A 56 14.12 3.80 -13.18
C ARG A 56 13.42 3.13 -14.37
N LEU A 57 12.27 2.51 -14.10
CA LEU A 57 11.37 2.11 -15.16
C LEU A 57 10.86 3.37 -15.85
N GLY A 58 11.20 3.56 -17.10
CA GLY A 58 10.75 4.71 -17.89
C GLY A 58 11.82 5.41 -18.72
N GLU A 59 13.10 5.17 -18.43
CA GLU A 59 14.21 5.70 -19.23
C GLU A 59 14.70 4.71 -20.31
N SER A 60 13.92 3.66 -20.59
CA SER A 60 14.26 2.71 -21.63
C SER A 60 14.22 3.34 -23.01
N ARG A 61 15.38 3.48 -23.64
CA ARG A 61 15.50 3.80 -25.07
C ARG A 61 15.06 2.65 -26.00
N VAL A 62 14.54 1.57 -25.45
CA VAL A 62 14.01 0.47 -26.23
C VAL A 62 12.60 0.86 -26.72
N ALA A 63 12.42 0.91 -28.02
CA ALA A 63 11.20 1.30 -28.74
C ALA A 63 10.01 0.32 -28.56
N ALA A 64 10.00 -0.47 -27.50
CA ALA A 64 8.87 -1.34 -27.17
C ALA A 64 7.82 -0.54 -26.39
N SER A 65 6.56 -0.69 -26.80
CA SER A 65 5.46 -0.09 -26.05
C SER A 65 5.40 -0.65 -24.60
N PRO A 66 4.91 0.11 -23.61
CA PRO A 66 4.71 -0.41 -22.26
C PRO A 66 3.96 -1.75 -22.23
N ARG A 67 3.00 -1.93 -23.13
CA ARG A 67 2.21 -3.16 -23.27
C ARG A 67 3.05 -4.36 -23.69
N GLU A 68 4.00 -4.17 -24.63
CA GLU A 68 4.91 -5.24 -25.08
C GLU A 68 5.91 -5.62 -23.97
N VAL A 69 6.40 -4.64 -23.23
CA VAL A 69 7.26 -4.88 -22.06
C VAL A 69 6.54 -5.70 -21.01
N ILE A 70 5.29 -5.35 -20.70
CA ILE A 70 4.45 -6.08 -19.74
C ILE A 70 4.21 -7.51 -20.21
N ALA A 71 3.77 -7.71 -21.46
CA ALA A 71 3.49 -9.03 -22.00
C ALA A 71 4.74 -9.93 -21.99
N ARG A 72 5.89 -9.39 -22.36
CA ARG A 72 7.18 -10.10 -22.29
C ARG A 72 7.55 -10.46 -20.86
N CYS A 73 7.36 -9.53 -19.91
CA CYS A 73 7.63 -9.74 -18.50
C CYS A 73 6.74 -10.85 -17.93
N GLU A 74 5.45 -10.81 -18.18
CA GLU A 74 4.50 -11.84 -17.74
C GLU A 74 4.87 -13.23 -18.27
N GLN A 75 5.21 -13.32 -19.55
CA GLN A 75 5.63 -14.58 -20.17
C GLN A 75 6.91 -15.14 -19.54
N ARG A 76 7.92 -14.28 -19.30
CA ARG A 76 9.21 -14.70 -18.76
C ARG A 76 9.18 -15.05 -17.27
N LEU A 77 8.35 -14.36 -16.50
CA LEU A 77 8.18 -14.65 -15.09
C LEU A 77 7.46 -15.97 -14.84
N GLY A 78 6.77 -16.52 -15.83
CA GLY A 78 6.03 -17.80 -15.72
C GLY A 78 5.03 -17.79 -14.57
N ARG A 79 4.38 -16.64 -14.34
CA ARG A 79 3.50 -16.46 -13.20
C ARG A 79 2.23 -17.28 -13.35
N SER A 80 1.79 -17.90 -12.24
CA SER A 80 0.45 -18.49 -12.17
C SER A 80 -0.65 -17.43 -12.30
N ALA A 81 -1.82 -17.86 -12.76
CA ALA A 81 -3.01 -17.00 -12.78
C ALA A 81 -3.33 -16.46 -11.38
N GLU A 82 -3.95 -15.28 -11.32
CA GLU A 82 -4.47 -14.73 -10.08
C GLU A 82 -5.74 -15.48 -9.66
N ASP A 83 -5.83 -15.79 -8.37
CA ASP A 83 -7.09 -16.25 -7.77
C ASP A 83 -8.00 -15.04 -7.55
N LEU A 84 -9.21 -15.09 -8.08
CA LEU A 84 -10.15 -13.98 -8.03
C LEU A 84 -11.07 -14.11 -6.82
N GLN A 85 -10.92 -13.23 -5.85
CA GLN A 85 -11.71 -13.17 -4.62
C GLN A 85 -12.22 -11.74 -4.38
N PRO A 86 -13.15 -11.24 -5.22
CA PRO A 86 -13.52 -9.84 -5.22
C PRO A 86 -14.12 -9.40 -3.89
N ALA A 87 -13.74 -8.19 -3.47
CA ALA A 87 -14.32 -7.53 -2.31
C ALA A 87 -15.79 -7.19 -2.55
N HIS A 88 -16.55 -7.04 -1.45
CA HIS A 88 -17.89 -6.48 -1.52
C HIS A 88 -17.82 -5.03 -2.06
N PRO A 89 -18.79 -4.59 -2.89
CA PRO A 89 -18.78 -3.25 -3.48
C PRO A 89 -18.69 -2.08 -2.49
N SER A 90 -19.10 -2.27 -1.22
CA SER A 90 -18.91 -1.25 -0.17
C SER A 90 -17.43 -1.02 0.20
N ASN A 91 -16.54 -1.96 -0.10
CA ASN A 91 -15.15 -1.92 0.34
C ASN A 91 -14.18 -1.35 -0.70
N PHE A 92 -14.66 -0.83 -1.81
CA PHE A 92 -13.85 -0.14 -2.81
C PHE A 92 -14.71 0.86 -3.59
N GLY A 93 -14.08 1.72 -4.38
CA GLY A 93 -14.80 2.71 -5.18
C GLY A 93 -14.09 3.07 -6.48
N GLU A 94 -14.65 4.02 -7.20
CA GLU A 94 -13.99 4.62 -8.35
C GLU A 94 -12.85 5.54 -7.89
N ARG A 95 -11.79 5.67 -8.71
CA ARG A 95 -10.81 6.73 -8.50
C ARG A 95 -11.45 8.06 -8.85
N LYS A 96 -11.40 9.00 -7.92
CA LYS A 96 -12.04 10.31 -8.08
C LYS A 96 -11.20 11.23 -8.94
N THR A 97 -11.82 11.96 -9.83
CA THR A 97 -11.20 12.98 -10.69
C THR A 97 -11.09 14.34 -10.00
N LYS A 98 -11.85 14.55 -8.91
CA LYS A 98 -11.84 15.77 -8.09
C LYS A 98 -11.94 15.42 -6.62
N ASP A 99 -11.31 16.23 -5.79
CA ASP A 99 -11.48 16.15 -4.33
C ASP A 99 -12.72 16.93 -3.85
N SER A 100 -12.89 16.98 -2.53
CA SER A 100 -14.02 17.68 -1.90
C SER A 100 -14.01 19.20 -2.11
N TRP A 101 -12.91 19.77 -2.59
CA TRP A 101 -12.80 21.21 -2.91
C TRP A 101 -12.83 21.49 -4.40
N GLY A 102 -13.09 20.45 -5.23
CA GLY A 102 -13.11 20.59 -6.69
C GLY A 102 -11.74 20.61 -7.36
N ARG A 103 -10.64 20.37 -6.62
CA ARG A 103 -9.30 20.28 -7.19
C ARG A 103 -9.20 19.01 -8.05
N VAL A 104 -8.60 19.14 -9.23
CA VAL A 104 -8.37 18.00 -10.11
C VAL A 104 -7.38 17.03 -9.46
N LEU A 105 -7.71 15.76 -9.49
CA LEU A 105 -6.93 14.68 -8.91
C LEU A 105 -6.32 13.80 -9.98
N GLN A 106 -5.16 13.24 -9.64
CA GLN A 106 -4.58 12.14 -10.41
C GLN A 106 -5.38 10.87 -10.18
N VAL A 107 -5.81 10.23 -11.27
CA VAL A 107 -6.60 8.98 -11.24
C VAL A 107 -5.76 7.74 -11.54
N THR A 108 -4.55 7.93 -12.11
CA THR A 108 -3.61 6.83 -12.35
C THR A 108 -2.88 6.50 -11.06
N PRO A 109 -2.70 5.21 -10.71
CA PRO A 109 -1.86 4.81 -9.60
C PRO A 109 -0.45 5.37 -9.69
N MET A 110 0.07 5.87 -8.58
CA MET A 110 1.39 6.51 -8.49
C MET A 110 2.26 5.96 -7.36
N VAL A 111 1.67 5.20 -6.44
CA VAL A 111 2.33 4.70 -5.22
C VAL A 111 1.92 3.25 -5.00
N ILE A 112 2.85 2.39 -4.59
CA ILE A 112 2.58 1.03 -4.14
C ILE A 112 2.78 0.99 -2.63
N VAL A 113 1.75 0.59 -1.90
CA VAL A 113 1.78 0.51 -0.43
C VAL A 113 1.72 -0.94 0.01
N LEU A 114 2.72 -1.35 0.79
CA LEU A 114 2.81 -2.67 1.37
C LEU A 114 2.10 -2.73 2.72
N HIS A 115 1.38 -3.82 2.91
CA HIS A 115 0.61 -4.13 4.12
C HIS A 115 0.88 -5.56 4.59
N GLU A 116 0.36 -5.87 5.76
CA GLU A 116 0.17 -7.23 6.24
C GLU A 116 -1.26 -7.44 6.73
N THR A 117 -1.71 -8.70 6.82
CA THR A 117 -3.09 -8.98 7.19
C THR A 117 -3.37 -8.92 8.69
N VAL A 118 -2.37 -9.10 9.55
CA VAL A 118 -2.44 -9.32 11.01
C VAL A 118 -3.43 -10.42 11.45
N ILE A 119 -4.15 -10.99 10.50
CA ILE A 119 -5.11 -12.10 10.66
C ILE A 119 -4.84 -13.19 9.61
N SER A 120 -5.54 -14.33 9.72
CA SER A 120 -5.42 -15.39 8.71
C SER A 120 -5.98 -14.93 7.35
N GLU A 121 -5.47 -15.53 6.27
CA GLU A 121 -5.95 -15.28 4.91
C GLU A 121 -7.48 -15.41 4.81
N SER A 122 -8.02 -16.52 5.33
CA SER A 122 -9.46 -16.76 5.28
C SER A 122 -10.29 -15.70 6.00
N ARG A 123 -9.79 -15.17 7.12
CA ARG A 123 -10.45 -14.07 7.84
C ARG A 123 -10.33 -12.75 7.08
N ALA A 124 -9.17 -12.47 6.45
CA ALA A 124 -8.99 -11.29 5.64
C ALA A 124 -9.93 -11.30 4.42
N LEU A 125 -10.02 -12.43 3.71
CA LEU A 125 -10.95 -12.57 2.59
C LEU A 125 -12.42 -12.44 3.02
N ALA A 126 -12.80 -13.03 4.16
CA ALA A 126 -14.14 -12.88 4.71
C ALA A 126 -14.46 -11.42 5.04
N LEU A 127 -13.50 -10.70 5.65
CA LEU A 127 -13.63 -9.28 5.97
C LEU A 127 -13.88 -8.45 4.70
N PHE A 128 -13.06 -8.64 3.65
CA PHE A 128 -13.21 -7.89 2.40
C PHE A 128 -14.52 -8.18 1.68
N LYS A 129 -15.09 -9.37 1.84
CA LYS A 129 -16.38 -9.78 1.26
C LYS A 129 -17.60 -9.37 2.08
N THR A 130 -17.39 -8.89 3.30
CA THR A 130 -18.49 -8.42 4.16
C THR A 130 -18.95 -7.02 3.72
N ASN A 131 -20.26 -6.79 3.77
CA ASN A 131 -20.81 -5.46 3.54
C ASN A 131 -20.45 -4.52 4.71
N HIS A 132 -19.75 -3.44 4.43
CA HIS A 132 -19.42 -2.38 5.39
C HIS A 132 -20.02 -1.06 4.90
N PRO A 133 -21.26 -0.71 5.32
CA PRO A 133 -21.91 0.51 4.89
C PRO A 133 -21.24 1.76 5.49
N GLU A 134 -20.65 1.63 6.68
CA GLU A 134 -19.99 2.73 7.38
C GLU A 134 -18.53 2.89 6.90
N ASP A 135 -18.16 4.12 6.63
CA ASP A 135 -16.87 4.51 6.02
C ASP A 135 -15.65 4.06 6.85
N ASP A 136 -15.75 4.10 8.17
CA ASP A 136 -14.69 3.72 9.11
C ASP A 136 -14.46 2.21 9.21
N GLN A 137 -15.39 1.41 8.68
CA GLN A 137 -15.33 -0.06 8.63
C GLN A 137 -14.83 -0.58 7.28
N GLN A 138 -14.85 0.27 6.25
CA GLN A 138 -14.48 -0.12 4.89
C GLN A 138 -13.00 -0.44 4.80
N VAL A 139 -12.68 -1.60 4.24
CA VAL A 139 -11.29 -2.06 4.09
C VAL A 139 -11.15 -2.98 2.90
N SER A 140 -10.11 -2.76 2.10
CA SER A 140 -9.70 -3.68 1.04
C SER A 140 -8.29 -3.37 0.55
N TYR A 141 -7.70 -4.33 -0.15
CA TYR A 141 -6.47 -4.19 -0.89
C TYR A 141 -6.69 -4.59 -2.35
N HIS A 142 -5.79 -4.21 -3.25
CA HIS A 142 -5.86 -4.67 -4.64
C HIS A 142 -5.41 -6.12 -4.76
N MET A 143 -4.38 -6.48 -3.98
CA MET A 143 -3.75 -7.79 -4.02
C MET A 143 -3.46 -8.30 -2.62
N LEU A 144 -3.69 -9.60 -2.41
CA LEU A 144 -3.23 -10.36 -1.26
C LEU A 144 -2.26 -11.45 -1.74
N ILE A 145 -1.14 -11.63 -1.03
CA ILE A 145 -0.19 -12.71 -1.30
C ILE A 145 -0.20 -13.70 -0.14
N GLY A 146 -0.64 -14.93 -0.43
CA GLY A 146 -0.66 -16.06 0.51
C GLY A 146 0.74 -16.48 0.93
N ARG A 147 0.84 -17.26 2.01
CA ARG A 147 2.11 -17.79 2.53
C ARG A 147 2.86 -18.68 1.52
N ASP A 148 2.13 -19.28 0.59
CA ASP A 148 2.63 -20.09 -0.53
C ASP A 148 3.06 -19.25 -1.75
N GLY A 149 2.88 -17.93 -1.69
CA GLY A 149 3.12 -17.02 -2.79
C GLY A 149 1.95 -16.88 -3.76
N ARG A 150 0.83 -17.55 -3.53
CA ARG A 150 -0.37 -17.41 -4.35
C ARG A 150 -0.88 -15.97 -4.31
N ARG A 151 -1.19 -15.41 -5.47
CA ARG A 151 -1.70 -14.04 -5.61
C ARG A 151 -3.23 -14.09 -5.69
N VAL A 152 -3.86 -13.31 -4.84
CA VAL A 152 -5.32 -13.21 -4.75
C VAL A 152 -5.74 -11.79 -5.11
N ARG A 153 -6.48 -11.63 -6.20
CA ARG A 153 -7.04 -10.36 -6.65
C ARG A 153 -8.30 -10.05 -5.88
N ILE A 154 -8.30 -8.92 -5.16
CA ILE A 154 -9.41 -8.48 -4.32
C ILE A 154 -10.13 -7.29 -4.97
N VAL A 155 -9.39 -6.26 -5.40
CA VAL A 155 -9.92 -5.09 -6.08
C VAL A 155 -9.17 -4.90 -7.40
N PRO A 156 -9.86 -4.58 -8.52
CA PRO A 156 -9.19 -4.24 -9.77
C PRO A 156 -8.29 -3.01 -9.64
N ASP A 157 -7.13 -3.00 -10.31
CA ASP A 157 -6.13 -1.94 -10.20
C ASP A 157 -6.67 -0.55 -10.60
N GLN A 158 -7.68 -0.50 -11.48
CA GLN A 158 -8.35 0.73 -11.93
C GLN A 158 -9.26 1.33 -10.86
N LYS A 159 -9.67 0.53 -9.89
CA LYS A 159 -10.51 0.98 -8.77
C LYS A 159 -9.68 1.53 -7.63
N ARG A 160 -10.35 2.13 -6.68
CA ARG A 160 -9.77 2.66 -5.45
C ARG A 160 -10.05 1.69 -4.30
N ALA A 161 -9.06 0.91 -3.88
CA ALA A 161 -9.15 0.12 -2.67
C ALA A 161 -9.03 1.02 -1.43
N TYR A 162 -9.62 0.60 -0.31
CA TYR A 162 -9.62 1.32 0.96
C TYR A 162 -8.59 0.71 1.90
N GLY A 163 -7.32 0.85 1.52
CA GLY A 163 -6.18 0.21 2.21
C GLY A 163 -5.50 1.08 3.24
N SER A 164 -5.63 2.40 3.16
CA SER A 164 -5.03 3.33 4.12
C SER A 164 -6.04 4.37 4.57
N GLY A 165 -6.15 4.55 5.89
CA GLY A 165 -6.97 5.60 6.50
C GLY A 165 -6.32 6.98 6.33
N MET A 166 -6.12 7.70 7.45
CA MET A 166 -5.40 8.97 7.43
C MET A 166 -3.97 8.76 6.96
N SER A 167 -3.66 9.18 5.73
CA SER A 167 -2.37 8.89 5.09
C SER A 167 -1.94 9.98 4.12
N ALA A 168 -0.62 10.08 3.91
CA ALA A 168 -0.02 10.95 2.90
C ALA A 168 1.27 10.30 2.36
N PHE A 169 1.61 10.59 1.11
CA PHE A 169 2.90 10.26 0.50
C PHE A 169 3.60 11.59 0.16
N GLY A 170 4.63 11.94 0.93
CA GLY A 170 5.13 13.31 0.93
C GLY A 170 4.02 14.27 1.35
N ASP A 171 3.76 15.26 0.53
CA ASP A 171 2.69 16.25 0.66
C ASP A 171 1.38 15.83 -0.02
N ILE A 172 1.37 14.68 -0.72
CA ILE A 172 0.21 14.22 -1.47
C ILE A 172 -0.76 13.52 -0.53
N THR A 173 -1.92 14.11 -0.35
CA THR A 173 -3.07 13.54 0.33
C THR A 173 -4.36 14.07 -0.30
N MET A 174 -5.44 13.32 -0.18
CA MET A 174 -6.73 13.66 -0.78
C MET A 174 -7.86 13.48 0.23
N ARG A 175 -8.81 14.40 0.24
CA ARG A 175 -10.06 14.27 0.99
C ARG A 175 -11.22 13.99 0.06
N ASP A 176 -11.95 12.93 0.32
CA ASP A 176 -13.09 12.47 -0.49
C ASP A 176 -14.30 13.39 -0.40
N ARG A 177 -14.51 13.96 0.78
CA ARG A 177 -15.65 14.80 1.14
C ARG A 177 -15.22 15.80 2.22
N PRO A 178 -15.96 16.92 2.38
CA PRO A 178 -15.72 17.83 3.48
C PRO A 178 -15.76 17.09 4.84
N GLY A 179 -14.78 17.36 5.70
CA GLY A 179 -14.66 16.71 7.01
C GLY A 179 -14.04 15.30 7.02
N SER A 180 -13.83 14.65 5.86
CA SER A 180 -13.12 13.37 5.83
C SER A 180 -11.63 13.55 6.12
N VAL A 181 -10.99 12.48 6.62
CA VAL A 181 -9.53 12.45 6.76
C VAL A 181 -8.86 12.41 5.38
N GLY A 182 -7.67 12.99 5.27
CA GLY A 182 -6.88 12.88 4.06
C GLY A 182 -6.35 11.45 3.87
N SER A 183 -6.39 10.93 2.65
CA SER A 183 -5.84 9.60 2.33
C SER A 183 -5.19 9.56 0.96
N ILE A 184 -4.34 8.55 0.73
CA ILE A 184 -3.71 8.30 -0.56
C ILE A 184 -4.41 7.20 -1.38
N ASN A 185 -5.54 6.69 -0.92
CA ASN A 185 -6.26 5.60 -1.59
C ASN A 185 -6.53 5.86 -3.08
N ASN A 186 -6.69 7.13 -3.46
CA ASN A 186 -6.96 7.49 -4.86
C ASN A 186 -5.78 7.24 -5.81
N ILE A 187 -4.56 7.29 -5.30
CA ILE A 187 -3.32 7.15 -6.09
C ILE A 187 -2.52 5.90 -5.74
N ALA A 188 -2.96 5.16 -4.74
CA ALA A 188 -2.25 3.98 -4.25
C ALA A 188 -2.73 2.69 -4.91
N LEU A 189 -1.78 1.74 -5.05
CA LEU A 189 -2.04 0.31 -5.18
C LEU A 189 -1.63 -0.35 -3.87
N HIS A 190 -2.58 -1.02 -3.24
CA HIS A 190 -2.39 -1.66 -1.94
C HIS A 190 -2.14 -3.15 -2.11
N LEU A 191 -1.03 -3.66 -1.57
CA LEU A 191 -0.66 -5.05 -1.58
C LEU A 191 -0.40 -5.55 -0.17
N SER A 192 -1.08 -6.61 0.23
CA SER A 192 -0.94 -7.18 1.57
C SER A 192 -0.30 -8.55 1.53
N LEU A 193 0.60 -8.82 2.47
CA LEU A 193 1.18 -10.13 2.71
C LEU A 193 0.41 -10.83 3.83
N VAL A 194 0.07 -12.10 3.65
CA VAL A 194 -0.54 -12.88 4.71
C VAL A 194 0.46 -13.07 5.85
N THR A 195 0.09 -12.58 7.03
CA THR A 195 0.89 -12.66 8.25
C THR A 195 1.02 -14.11 8.73
N PRO A 196 2.19 -14.56 9.19
CA PRO A 196 2.35 -15.88 9.79
C PRO A 196 1.53 -16.03 11.07
N SER A 197 1.35 -17.26 11.53
CA SER A 197 0.50 -17.55 12.69
C SER A 197 0.97 -16.89 13.99
N ASP A 198 2.28 -16.76 14.16
CA ASP A 198 2.93 -16.10 15.30
C ASP A 198 2.88 -14.56 15.26
N GLY A 199 2.42 -13.98 14.16
CA GLY A 199 2.25 -12.53 14.01
C GLY A 199 0.80 -12.07 14.00
N ARG A 200 -0.15 -12.94 14.30
CA ARG A 200 -1.57 -12.55 14.34
C ARG A 200 -1.88 -11.71 15.57
N GLY A 201 -2.62 -10.62 15.35
CA GLY A 201 -2.88 -9.63 16.39
C GLY A 201 -1.78 -8.57 16.48
N ASP A 202 -1.74 -7.83 17.59
CA ASP A 202 -0.90 -6.64 17.79
C ASP A 202 0.48 -6.94 18.42
N SER A 203 1.05 -8.11 18.19
CA SER A 203 2.42 -8.43 18.63
C SER A 203 3.46 -7.54 17.95
N HIS A 204 4.57 -7.26 18.63
CA HIS A 204 5.61 -6.33 18.11
C HIS A 204 6.37 -6.83 16.88
N GLY A 205 6.32 -8.12 16.59
CA GLY A 205 6.99 -8.73 15.44
C GLY A 205 6.54 -10.18 15.25
N HIS A 206 7.12 -10.83 14.25
CA HIS A 206 6.82 -12.22 13.93
C HIS A 206 7.98 -12.85 13.12
N SER A 207 7.89 -14.14 12.82
CA SER A 207 8.91 -14.91 12.09
C SER A 207 9.20 -14.43 10.66
N GLY A 208 8.42 -13.48 10.15
CA GLY A 208 8.62 -12.88 8.82
C GLY A 208 7.87 -13.59 7.71
N TYR A 209 8.18 -13.19 6.49
CA TYR A 209 7.53 -13.66 5.27
C TYR A 209 8.36 -14.75 4.60
N THR A 210 7.69 -15.61 3.82
CA THR A 210 8.33 -16.70 3.08
C THR A 210 9.05 -16.20 1.84
N ASN A 211 9.99 -16.99 1.33
CA ASN A 211 10.62 -16.69 0.03
C ASN A 211 9.59 -16.63 -1.11
N ALA A 212 8.56 -17.49 -1.06
CA ALA A 212 7.48 -17.48 -2.04
C ALA A 212 6.71 -16.16 -2.01
N GLN A 213 6.46 -15.60 -0.82
CA GLN A 213 5.84 -14.27 -0.68
C GLN A 213 6.73 -13.17 -1.24
N TYR A 214 8.03 -13.15 -0.92
CA TYR A 214 8.95 -12.15 -1.44
C TYR A 214 9.09 -12.22 -2.96
N LYS A 215 9.16 -13.44 -3.52
CA LYS A 215 9.19 -13.64 -4.97
C LYS A 215 7.93 -13.07 -5.64
N SER A 216 6.75 -13.50 -5.20
CA SER A 216 5.47 -13.04 -5.79
C SER A 216 5.24 -11.54 -5.59
N LEU A 217 5.68 -10.98 -4.45
CA LEU A 217 5.66 -9.55 -4.19
C LEU A 217 6.53 -8.79 -5.21
N ALA A 218 7.75 -9.23 -5.41
CA ALA A 218 8.69 -8.59 -6.33
C ALA A 218 8.16 -8.59 -7.77
N GLU A 219 7.64 -9.71 -8.22
CA GLU A 219 7.02 -9.87 -9.54
C GLU A 219 5.80 -8.96 -9.70
N GLN A 220 4.93 -8.88 -8.69
CA GLN A 220 3.74 -8.02 -8.73
C GLN A 220 4.10 -6.54 -8.72
N VAL A 221 5.04 -6.13 -7.89
CA VAL A 221 5.55 -4.75 -7.83
C VAL A 221 6.11 -4.35 -9.20
N LEU A 222 6.95 -5.19 -9.80
CA LEU A 222 7.54 -4.92 -11.11
C LEU A 222 6.48 -4.75 -12.20
N LEU A 223 5.45 -5.60 -12.20
CA LEU A 223 4.37 -5.49 -13.18
C LEU A 223 3.55 -4.21 -13.00
N TRP A 224 3.25 -3.82 -11.78
CA TRP A 224 2.56 -2.56 -11.53
C TRP A 224 3.42 -1.35 -11.91
N GLN A 225 4.72 -1.41 -11.66
CA GLN A 225 5.64 -0.39 -12.11
C GLN A 225 5.66 -0.26 -13.63
N ALA A 226 5.76 -1.38 -14.35
CA ALA A 226 5.71 -1.39 -15.82
C ALA A 226 4.36 -0.90 -16.36
N THR A 227 3.25 -1.29 -15.70
CA THR A 227 1.90 -0.95 -16.14
C THR A 227 1.57 0.53 -15.97
N PHE A 228 1.98 1.11 -14.84
CA PHE A 228 1.55 2.46 -14.43
C PHE A 228 2.70 3.49 -14.43
N GLY A 229 3.91 3.08 -14.78
CA GLY A 229 5.07 3.97 -14.75
C GLY A 229 5.48 4.39 -13.33
N ILE A 230 5.26 3.54 -12.32
CA ILE A 230 5.56 3.86 -10.92
C ILE A 230 7.06 3.60 -10.67
N PRO A 231 7.87 4.61 -10.31
CA PRO A 231 9.27 4.40 -9.98
C PRO A 231 9.41 3.61 -8.66
N ILE A 232 10.52 2.88 -8.51
CA ILE A 232 10.78 2.08 -7.30
C ILE A 232 10.81 2.91 -6.02
N THR A 233 11.18 4.17 -6.11
CA THR A 233 11.17 5.13 -5.00
C THR A 233 9.76 5.41 -4.45
N ARG A 234 8.72 4.98 -5.15
CA ARG A 234 7.32 5.08 -4.72
C ARG A 234 6.75 3.73 -4.27
N LEU A 235 7.58 2.74 -4.01
CA LEU A 235 7.24 1.56 -3.23
C LEU A 235 7.48 1.88 -1.75
N THR A 236 6.43 1.82 -0.96
CA THR A 236 6.44 2.23 0.45
C THR A 236 5.64 1.28 1.33
N THR A 237 5.56 1.54 2.61
CA THR A 237 4.81 0.75 3.59
C THR A 237 3.65 1.54 4.17
N HIS A 238 2.66 0.84 4.75
CA HIS A 238 1.57 1.50 5.46
C HIS A 238 2.10 2.35 6.62
N ALA A 239 3.05 1.83 7.40
CA ALA A 239 3.71 2.56 8.48
C ALA A 239 4.30 3.91 8.01
N ALA A 240 4.90 3.95 6.82
CA ALA A 240 5.54 5.16 6.29
C ALA A 240 4.54 6.22 5.82
N VAL A 241 3.37 5.79 5.32
CA VAL A 241 2.34 6.72 4.80
C VAL A 241 1.29 7.09 5.84
N ASP A 242 1.18 6.36 6.94
CA ASP A 242 0.21 6.62 8.01
C ASP A 242 0.46 7.97 8.68
N ARG A 243 -0.60 8.74 8.87
CA ARG A 243 -0.58 10.03 9.59
C ARG A 243 -1.39 9.99 10.88
N SER A 244 -2.03 8.85 11.16
CA SER A 244 -2.72 8.61 12.44
C SER A 244 -1.77 8.15 13.56
N ARG A 245 -0.55 7.73 13.21
CA ARG A 245 0.44 7.10 14.13
C ARG A 245 -0.04 5.80 14.75
N SER A 246 -0.97 5.11 14.07
CA SER A 246 -1.56 3.86 14.57
C SER A 246 -1.16 2.65 13.73
N ARG A 247 -0.43 2.84 12.63
CA ARG A 247 -0.06 1.78 11.71
C ARG A 247 1.45 1.53 11.72
N TYR A 248 1.82 0.28 11.73
CA TYR A 248 3.20 -0.19 11.81
C TYR A 248 3.52 -1.34 10.83
N ASP A 249 2.56 -1.65 9.98
CA ASP A 249 2.67 -2.75 9.01
C ASP A 249 3.39 -2.33 7.71
N PRO A 250 4.04 -3.28 7.02
CA PRO A 250 4.22 -4.68 7.39
C PRO A 250 5.37 -4.88 8.39
N ARG A 251 5.07 -5.50 9.55
CA ARG A 251 6.05 -5.83 10.58
C ARG A 251 7.03 -6.90 10.07
N SER A 252 8.23 -6.93 10.62
CA SER A 252 9.25 -7.93 10.28
C SER A 252 9.54 -8.06 8.78
N PHE A 253 9.20 -7.05 7.98
CA PHE A 253 9.53 -7.01 6.56
C PHE A 253 11.02 -6.71 6.38
N ARG A 254 11.65 -7.46 5.48
CA ARG A 254 13.08 -7.35 5.22
C ARG A 254 13.33 -6.99 3.77
N TRP A 255 13.83 -5.79 3.55
CA TRP A 255 14.15 -5.30 2.22
C TRP A 255 15.28 -6.09 1.58
N ASP A 256 16.29 -6.51 2.35
CA ASP A 256 17.39 -7.36 1.90
C ASP A 256 16.94 -8.75 1.42
N ARG A 257 15.75 -9.19 1.81
CA ARG A 257 15.12 -10.39 1.24
C ARG A 257 14.25 -10.11 0.03
N PHE A 258 13.71 -8.90 -0.09
CA PHE A 258 12.92 -8.49 -1.25
C PHE A 258 13.82 -8.18 -2.46
N ASP A 259 14.87 -7.42 -2.26
CA ASP A 259 15.71 -6.86 -3.34
C ASP A 259 16.32 -7.92 -4.28
N PRO A 260 16.82 -9.09 -3.83
CA PRO A 260 17.29 -10.14 -4.74
C PRO A 260 16.20 -10.68 -5.66
N HIS A 261 14.98 -10.86 -5.14
CA HIS A 261 13.85 -11.32 -5.95
C HIS A 261 13.42 -10.26 -6.98
N TYR A 262 13.42 -9.00 -6.56
CA TYR A 262 13.09 -7.89 -7.44
C TYR A 262 14.11 -7.73 -8.55
N THR A 263 15.41 -7.77 -8.23
CA THR A 263 16.49 -7.70 -9.21
C THR A 263 16.42 -8.85 -10.21
N HIS A 264 16.24 -10.08 -9.73
CA HIS A 264 16.10 -11.24 -10.61
C HIS A 264 14.89 -11.13 -11.54
N ALA A 265 13.73 -10.71 -11.02
CA ALA A 265 12.54 -10.50 -11.85
C ALA A 265 12.75 -9.42 -12.90
N ALA A 266 13.42 -8.34 -12.54
CA ALA A 266 13.77 -7.26 -13.43
C ALA A 266 14.73 -7.71 -14.55
N GLU A 267 15.72 -8.56 -14.24
CA GLU A 267 16.60 -9.19 -15.22
C GLU A 267 15.83 -10.03 -16.22
N LEU A 268 14.97 -10.92 -15.73
CA LEU A 268 14.12 -11.74 -16.59
C LEU A 268 13.25 -10.90 -17.54
N CYS A 269 12.79 -9.75 -17.10
CA CYS A 269 12.01 -8.82 -17.89
C CYS A 269 12.86 -7.96 -18.86
N GLY A 270 14.18 -8.04 -18.77
CA GLY A 270 15.11 -7.23 -19.57
C GLY A 270 15.11 -5.75 -19.17
N LEU A 271 14.85 -5.46 -17.89
CA LEU A 271 14.77 -4.10 -17.35
C LEU A 271 16.06 -3.68 -16.62
N ASN A 272 17.09 -4.50 -16.60
CA ASN A 272 18.37 -4.26 -15.89
C ASN A 272 19.43 -3.50 -16.70
N GLN A 273 19.22 -3.23 -17.98
CA GLN A 273 20.29 -2.74 -18.85
C GLN A 273 20.69 -1.28 -18.60
N PHE A 274 20.11 -0.62 -17.61
CA PHE A 274 20.27 0.83 -17.40
C PHE A 274 21.29 1.24 -16.34
N ASN A 275 21.73 0.31 -15.48
CA ASN A 275 22.64 0.66 -14.38
C ASN A 275 24.12 0.72 -14.79
N ASN A 276 24.51 0.22 -15.95
CA ASN A 276 25.92 0.14 -16.35
C ASN A 276 26.42 1.33 -17.19
N GLU A 277 25.54 2.19 -17.69
CA GLU A 277 26.01 3.31 -18.54
C GLU A 277 26.19 4.65 -17.79
N GLN A 278 25.80 4.73 -16.51
CA GLN A 278 26.03 5.94 -15.69
C GLN A 278 27.20 5.84 -14.70
N ALA A 279 27.90 4.73 -14.67
CA ALA A 279 29.19 4.59 -14.01
C ALA A 279 30.34 4.79 -15.02
N GLY A 280 30.25 5.83 -15.81
CA GLY A 280 31.39 6.33 -16.61
C GLY A 280 32.29 7.22 -15.73
N PRO A 281 33.60 7.32 -16.05
CA PRO A 281 34.66 7.77 -15.18
C PRO A 281 34.51 9.17 -14.63
#